data_b9914b2743f2bf9bf9fe17421698e8b2
#
_entry.id   b9914b2743f2bf9bf9fe17421698e8b2
#
_cell.length_a   1.000
_cell.length_b   1.000
_cell.length_c   1.000
_cell.angle_alpha   90.00
_cell.angle_beta   90.00
_cell.angle_gamma   90.00
#
_symmetry.space_group_name_H-M   'P 1'
#
loop_
_entity.id
_entity.type
_entity.pdbx_description
1 polymer ?
#
loop_
_entity_poly.entity_id
_entity_poly.type
_entity_poly.pdbx_seq_one_letter_code
_entity_poly.pdbx_strand_id
1 'polypeptide(L)'
;TQNVALLNANTKETLRLKLKQGQTLSPYTTKKLNYFLRDWRTNQIKNLDENILCDFFNVCGQFSSARKFLQVNVHSGFRSQKTNNYLRARSHKVAKNSLHTLGKAIDFSVPGKSSMRVAQVARSVSNGGVGHYPSFVHLDSGPKRMWRS
;
A
#
# COMPACT_ATOMS: atom_id res chain seq x y z
N THR A 1 -9.70 12.24 -13.02
CA THR A 1 -8.39 11.62 -13.26
C THR A 1 -7.52 11.77 -12.02
N GLN A 2 -6.88 10.71 -11.60
CA GLN A 2 -5.98 10.66 -10.47
C GLN A 2 -4.55 10.45 -10.97
N ASN A 3 -3.66 11.37 -10.61
CA ASN A 3 -2.24 11.28 -10.95
C ASN A 3 -1.45 10.91 -9.70
N VAL A 4 -0.81 9.74 -9.69
CA VAL A 4 -0.10 9.23 -8.52
C VAL A 4 1.32 8.87 -8.91
N ALA A 5 2.29 9.36 -8.14
CA ALA A 5 3.70 9.01 -8.27
C ALA A 5 4.10 8.18 -7.05
N LEU A 6 4.30 6.89 -7.26
CA LEU A 6 4.70 5.95 -6.22
C LEU A 6 6.23 5.90 -6.13
N LEU A 7 6.75 5.93 -4.93
CA LEU A 7 8.18 5.72 -4.64
C LEU A 7 8.32 4.55 -3.68
N ASN A 8 9.10 3.54 -4.06
CA ASN A 8 9.49 2.49 -3.11
C ASN A 8 10.53 3.07 -2.15
N ALA A 9 10.17 3.16 -0.88
CA ALA A 9 11.03 3.78 0.13
C ALA A 9 12.36 3.02 0.32
N ASN A 10 12.40 1.73 -0.02
CA ASN A 10 13.57 0.88 0.17
C ASN A 10 14.50 0.87 -1.06
N THR A 11 13.94 0.68 -2.26
CA THR A 11 14.73 0.55 -3.50
C THR A 11 14.90 1.86 -4.25
N LYS A 12 14.06 2.86 -3.94
CA LYS A 12 13.95 4.14 -4.65
C LYS A 12 13.41 4.02 -6.07
N GLU A 13 12.87 2.87 -6.42
CA GLU A 13 12.12 2.71 -7.67
C GLU A 13 10.89 3.62 -7.67
N THR A 14 10.49 4.09 -8.84
CA THR A 14 9.33 4.97 -9.01
C THR A 14 8.36 4.40 -10.04
N LEU A 15 7.07 4.70 -9.85
CA LEU A 15 6.03 4.34 -10.80
C LEU A 15 4.99 5.46 -10.84
N ARG A 16 4.82 6.08 -12.00
CA ARG A 16 3.81 7.12 -12.21
C ARG A 16 2.60 6.53 -12.91
N LEU A 17 1.43 6.82 -12.38
CA LEU A 17 0.16 6.32 -12.89
C LEU A 17 -0.83 7.46 -13.08
N LYS A 18 -1.55 7.40 -14.20
CA LYS A 18 -2.73 8.25 -14.45
C LYS A 18 -3.94 7.33 -14.46
N LEU A 19 -4.79 7.48 -13.46
CA LEU A 19 -5.93 6.59 -13.25
C LEU A 19 -7.23 7.38 -13.37
N LYS A 20 -8.22 6.78 -14.01
CA LYS A 20 -9.58 7.33 -14.04
C LYS A 20 -10.35 6.79 -12.87
N GLN A 21 -10.96 7.70 -12.11
CA GLN A 21 -11.75 7.31 -10.94
C GLN A 21 -12.93 6.43 -11.38
N GLY A 22 -13.16 5.36 -10.61
CA GLY A 22 -14.26 4.43 -10.87
C GLY A 22 -14.02 3.44 -11.99
N GLN A 23 -12.85 3.44 -12.64
CA GLN A 23 -12.51 2.45 -13.64
C GLN A 23 -11.64 1.34 -13.07
N THR A 24 -11.88 0.12 -13.55
CA THR A 24 -11.04 -1.03 -13.26
C THR A 24 -9.65 -0.81 -13.85
N LEU A 25 -8.61 -1.19 -13.11
CA LEU A 25 -7.24 -1.12 -13.60
C LEU A 25 -7.06 -2.06 -14.80
N SER A 26 -6.35 -1.57 -15.83
CA SER A 26 -6.03 -2.42 -16.98
C SER A 26 -5.07 -3.53 -16.57
N PRO A 27 -5.05 -4.67 -17.30
CA PRO A 27 -4.07 -5.73 -17.04
C PRO A 27 -2.62 -5.24 -17.11
N TYR A 28 -2.34 -4.30 -17.99
CA TYR A 28 -1.01 -3.69 -18.12
C TYR A 28 -0.61 -2.92 -16.86
N THR A 29 -1.51 -2.09 -16.34
CA THR A 29 -1.29 -1.33 -15.10
C THR A 29 -1.16 -2.25 -13.91
N THR A 30 -2.01 -3.26 -13.81
CA THR A 30 -1.97 -4.26 -12.73
C THR A 30 -0.63 -5.00 -12.72
N LYS A 31 -0.13 -5.39 -13.88
CA LYS A 31 1.17 -6.05 -13.99
C LYS A 31 2.31 -5.17 -13.49
N LYS A 32 2.30 -3.90 -13.86
CA LYS A 32 3.30 -2.93 -13.38
C LYS A 32 3.22 -2.75 -11.87
N LEU A 33 2.02 -2.69 -11.31
CA LEU A 33 1.81 -2.55 -9.87
C LEU A 33 2.30 -3.79 -9.13
N ASN A 34 1.99 -4.99 -9.62
CA ASN A 34 2.45 -6.22 -8.98
C ASN A 34 3.97 -6.30 -8.96
N TYR A 35 4.63 -5.87 -10.02
CA TYR A 35 6.09 -5.79 -10.05
C TYR A 35 6.62 -4.75 -9.07
N PHE A 36 6.04 -3.54 -9.06
CA PHE A 36 6.46 -2.46 -8.18
C PHE A 36 6.28 -2.84 -6.69
N LEU A 37 5.20 -3.57 -6.39
CA LEU A 37 4.84 -3.98 -5.02
C LEU A 37 5.39 -5.36 -4.64
N ARG A 38 6.31 -5.91 -5.43
CA ARG A 38 6.93 -7.20 -5.16
C ARG A 38 7.73 -7.17 -3.85
N ASP A 39 8.06 -8.35 -3.35
CA ASP A 39 9.04 -8.49 -2.27
C ASP A 39 10.41 -8.06 -2.80
N TRP A 40 10.85 -6.86 -2.45
CA TRP A 40 12.10 -6.32 -2.99
C TRP A 40 13.35 -7.05 -2.47
N ARG A 41 13.22 -7.80 -1.36
CA ARG A 41 14.36 -8.58 -0.81
C ARG A 41 14.61 -9.86 -1.59
N THR A 42 13.55 -10.50 -2.08
CA THR A 42 13.64 -11.79 -2.79
C THR A 42 13.34 -11.66 -4.28
N ASN A 43 12.82 -10.52 -4.71
CA ASN A 43 12.29 -10.26 -6.05
C ASN A 43 11.11 -11.14 -6.43
N GLN A 44 10.47 -11.80 -5.46
CA GLN A 44 9.26 -12.55 -5.72
C GLN A 44 8.10 -11.62 -6.02
N ILE A 45 7.36 -11.93 -7.08
CA ILE A 45 6.18 -11.21 -7.52
C ILE A 45 4.95 -12.04 -7.18
N LYS A 46 3.92 -11.39 -6.65
CA LYS A 46 2.61 -12.00 -6.43
C LYS A 46 1.54 -11.05 -6.97
N ASN A 47 0.50 -11.62 -7.56
CA ASN A 47 -0.67 -10.81 -7.92
C ASN A 47 -1.34 -10.31 -6.65
N LEU A 48 -1.40 -8.99 -6.49
CA LEU A 48 -2.08 -8.42 -5.35
C LEU A 48 -3.60 -8.58 -5.51
N ASP A 49 -4.27 -8.69 -4.38
CA ASP A 49 -5.72 -8.73 -4.32
C ASP A 49 -6.30 -7.43 -4.90
N GLU A 50 -7.30 -7.54 -5.75
CA GLU A 50 -7.93 -6.37 -6.38
C GLU A 50 -8.54 -5.42 -5.34
N ASN A 51 -9.05 -5.97 -4.24
CA ASN A 51 -9.66 -5.15 -3.18
C ASN A 51 -8.65 -4.23 -2.51
N ILE A 52 -7.42 -4.70 -2.25
CA ILE A 52 -6.40 -3.84 -1.65
C ILE A 52 -5.97 -2.74 -2.63
N LEU A 53 -5.84 -3.06 -3.91
CA LEU A 53 -5.48 -2.04 -4.90
C LEU A 53 -6.57 -0.98 -5.01
N CYS A 54 -7.83 -1.41 -5.02
CA CYS A 54 -8.98 -0.51 -5.07
C CYS A 54 -9.01 0.41 -3.84
N ASP A 55 -8.91 -0.14 -2.65
CA ASP A 55 -8.91 0.62 -1.40
C ASP A 55 -7.73 1.59 -1.34
N PHE A 56 -6.55 1.14 -1.75
CA PHE A 56 -5.35 1.98 -1.76
C PHE A 56 -5.55 3.21 -2.65
N PHE A 57 -6.04 3.02 -3.88
CA PHE A 57 -6.25 4.15 -4.78
C PHE A 57 -7.45 5.01 -4.38
N ASN A 58 -8.43 4.46 -3.68
CA ASN A 58 -9.50 5.28 -3.08
C ASN A 58 -8.94 6.22 -2.00
N VAL A 59 -7.99 5.75 -1.19
CA VAL A 59 -7.30 6.61 -0.21
C VAL A 59 -6.48 7.68 -0.93
N CYS A 60 -5.68 7.29 -1.91
CA CYS A 60 -4.86 8.22 -2.69
C CYS A 60 -5.74 9.29 -3.36
N GLY A 61 -6.91 8.91 -3.85
CA GLY A 61 -7.85 9.82 -4.50
C GLY A 61 -8.31 10.97 -3.61
N GLN A 62 -8.36 10.75 -2.29
CA GLN A 62 -8.75 11.80 -1.35
C GLN A 62 -7.70 12.90 -1.21
N PHE A 63 -6.46 12.61 -1.58
CA PHE A 63 -5.36 13.58 -1.55
C PHE A 63 -4.94 14.05 -2.93
N SER A 64 -5.54 13.49 -3.99
CA SER A 64 -5.12 13.75 -5.37
C SER A 64 -5.61 15.10 -5.89
N SER A 65 -4.87 15.63 -6.85
CA SER A 65 -5.22 16.82 -7.62
C SER A 65 -5.07 16.51 -9.10
N ALA A 66 -5.92 17.09 -9.94
CA ALA A 66 -5.82 16.95 -11.39
C ALA A 66 -4.58 17.64 -11.97
N ARG A 67 -3.96 18.56 -11.21
CA ARG A 67 -2.88 19.43 -11.71
C ARG A 67 -1.47 18.91 -11.46
N LYS A 68 -1.27 18.02 -10.48
CA LYS A 68 0.05 17.47 -10.17
C LYS A 68 -0.05 16.06 -9.62
N PHE A 69 1.05 15.33 -9.76
CA PHE A 69 1.15 13.98 -9.22
C PHE A 69 1.18 14.02 -7.69
N LEU A 70 0.32 13.21 -7.08
CA LEU A 70 0.39 12.95 -5.66
C LEU A 70 1.59 12.05 -5.39
N GLN A 71 2.50 12.49 -4.52
CA GLN A 71 3.62 11.66 -4.09
C GLN A 71 3.16 10.70 -3.00
N VAL A 72 3.45 9.41 -3.17
CA VAL A 72 3.15 8.38 -2.17
C VAL A 72 4.38 7.51 -1.99
N ASN A 73 4.85 7.38 -0.75
CA ASN A 73 5.96 6.50 -0.40
C ASN A 73 5.42 5.14 0.01
N VAL A 74 5.82 4.09 -0.70
CA VAL A 74 5.43 2.72 -0.37
C VAL A 74 6.56 2.10 0.44
N HIS A 75 6.23 1.63 1.64
CA HIS A 75 7.18 1.03 2.58
C HIS A 75 7.19 -0.50 2.46
N SER A 76 6.04 -1.10 2.15
CA SER A 76 5.92 -2.55 1.99
C SER A 76 4.69 -2.90 1.15
N GLY A 77 4.87 -3.79 0.19
CA GLY A 77 3.77 -4.40 -0.57
C GLY A 77 3.70 -5.89 -0.26
N PHE A 78 3.82 -6.74 -1.29
CA PHE A 78 3.93 -8.19 -1.07
C PHE A 78 5.19 -8.53 -0.30
N ARG A 79 5.05 -9.46 0.61
CA ARG A 79 6.14 -9.97 1.45
C ARG A 79 6.10 -11.49 1.41
N SER A 80 7.18 -12.14 0.95
CA SER A 80 7.28 -13.59 0.99
C SER A 80 7.29 -14.09 2.43
N GLN A 81 6.96 -15.37 2.63
CA GLN A 81 7.00 -15.96 3.97
C GLN A 81 8.43 -15.90 4.54
N LYS A 82 9.43 -16.09 3.68
CA LYS A 82 10.84 -15.99 4.07
C LYS A 82 11.16 -14.60 4.65
N THR A 83 10.76 -13.55 3.94
CA THR A 83 10.96 -12.18 4.40
C THR A 83 10.17 -11.90 5.68
N ASN A 84 8.92 -12.37 5.75
CA ASN A 84 8.10 -12.18 6.93
C ASN A 84 8.72 -12.85 8.16
N ASN A 85 9.25 -14.05 8.01
CA ASN A 85 9.94 -14.77 9.09
C ASN A 85 11.21 -14.02 9.53
N TYR A 86 11.96 -13.49 8.57
CA TYR A 86 13.15 -12.67 8.84
C TYR A 86 12.78 -11.43 9.68
N LEU A 87 11.71 -10.74 9.32
CA LEU A 87 11.27 -9.54 10.02
C LEU A 87 10.71 -9.86 11.41
N ARG A 88 9.98 -10.98 11.56
CA ARG A 88 9.44 -11.42 12.86
C ARG A 88 10.53 -11.74 13.87
N ALA A 89 11.63 -12.27 13.40
CA ALA A 89 12.78 -12.57 14.27
C ALA A 89 13.38 -11.29 14.87
N ARG A 90 13.08 -10.12 14.31
CA ARG A 90 13.64 -8.82 14.68
C ARG A 90 12.63 -7.84 15.27
N SER A 91 11.34 -8.13 15.19
CA SER A 91 10.31 -7.22 15.69
C SER A 91 9.06 -7.98 16.14
N HIS A 92 8.56 -7.64 17.33
CA HIS A 92 7.29 -8.17 17.86
C HIS A 92 6.08 -7.60 17.11
N LYS A 93 6.27 -6.53 16.34
CA LYS A 93 5.18 -5.87 15.61
C LYS A 93 4.81 -6.58 14.31
N VAL A 94 5.59 -7.56 13.88
CA VAL A 94 5.34 -8.30 12.65
C VAL A 94 4.51 -9.54 12.97
N ALA A 95 3.31 -9.63 12.37
CA ALA A 95 2.40 -10.75 12.57
C ALA A 95 2.90 -12.02 11.90
N LYS A 96 2.64 -13.16 12.50
CA LYS A 96 3.00 -14.48 11.94
C LYS A 96 2.30 -14.74 10.61
N ASN A 97 1.00 -14.46 10.56
CA ASN A 97 0.17 -14.64 9.38
C ASN A 97 -0.19 -13.28 8.79
N SER A 98 0.85 -12.53 8.44
CA SER A 98 0.68 -11.19 7.89
C SER A 98 -0.07 -11.21 6.56
N LEU A 99 -1.02 -10.29 6.37
CA LEU A 99 -1.73 -10.13 5.11
C LEU A 99 -0.81 -9.67 3.97
N HIS A 100 0.36 -9.10 4.27
CA HIS A 100 1.40 -8.85 3.27
C HIS A 100 1.84 -10.12 2.56
N THR A 101 1.82 -11.27 3.24
CA THR A 101 2.22 -12.55 2.62
C THR A 101 1.18 -13.09 1.65
N LEU A 102 -0.03 -12.58 1.72
CA LEU A 102 -1.13 -12.98 0.83
C LEU A 102 -1.34 -11.99 -0.31
N GLY A 103 -0.52 -10.94 -0.40
CA GLY A 103 -0.73 -9.86 -1.38
C GLY A 103 -1.96 -9.03 -1.06
N LYS A 104 -2.29 -8.87 0.22
CA LYS A 104 -3.51 -8.19 0.68
C LYS A 104 -3.22 -7.00 1.58
N ALA A 105 -1.99 -6.50 1.60
CA ALA A 105 -1.63 -5.37 2.45
C ALA A 105 -0.60 -4.46 1.78
N ILE A 106 -0.71 -3.17 2.07
CA ILE A 106 0.24 -2.14 1.64
C ILE A 106 0.51 -1.22 2.82
N ASP A 107 1.78 -0.96 3.10
CA ASP A 107 2.22 0.05 4.05
C ASP A 107 2.73 1.26 3.26
N PHE A 108 2.24 2.45 3.60
CA PHE A 108 2.56 3.65 2.83
C PHE A 108 2.45 4.92 3.66
N SER A 109 3.04 5.99 3.13
CA SER A 109 2.89 7.34 3.69
C SER A 109 2.71 8.33 2.56
N VAL A 110 2.13 9.49 2.87
CA VAL A 110 1.93 10.58 1.92
C VAL A 110 2.75 11.77 2.41
N PRO A 111 3.86 12.12 1.73
CA PRO A 111 4.69 13.26 2.14
C PRO A 111 3.86 14.53 2.28
N GLY A 112 4.09 15.28 3.37
CA GLY A 112 3.34 16.48 3.68
C GLY A 112 2.02 16.25 4.41
N LYS A 113 1.61 15.00 4.60
CA LYS A 113 0.42 14.64 5.39
C LYS A 113 0.85 13.80 6.59
N SER A 114 0.25 14.07 7.76
CA SER A 114 0.54 13.26 8.94
C SER A 114 -0.01 11.84 8.75
N SER A 115 0.64 10.86 9.39
CA SER A 115 0.13 9.49 9.35
C SER A 115 -1.25 9.39 10.00
N MET A 116 -1.53 10.21 11.00
CA MET A 116 -2.85 10.29 11.61
C MET A 116 -3.92 10.71 10.59
N ARG A 117 -3.64 11.73 9.79
CA ARG A 117 -4.58 12.20 8.76
C ARG A 117 -4.81 11.14 7.69
N VAL A 118 -3.74 10.49 7.23
CA VAL A 118 -3.85 9.42 6.25
C VAL A 118 -4.65 8.24 6.81
N ALA A 119 -4.42 7.88 8.07
CA ALA A 119 -5.19 6.81 8.72
C ALA A 119 -6.68 7.16 8.85
N GLN A 120 -7.01 8.41 9.19
CA GLN A 120 -8.41 8.86 9.25
C GLN A 120 -9.11 8.71 7.90
N VAL A 121 -8.46 9.15 6.84
CA VAL A 121 -9.00 9.02 5.48
C VAL A 121 -9.15 7.55 5.11
N ALA A 122 -8.12 6.74 5.38
CA ALA A 122 -8.18 5.30 5.10
C ALA A 122 -9.36 4.63 5.79
N ARG A 123 -9.63 4.95 7.05
CA ARG A 123 -10.77 4.40 7.78
C ARG A 123 -12.11 4.76 7.15
N SER A 124 -12.21 5.96 6.56
CA SER A 124 -13.47 6.44 6.00
C SER A 124 -13.76 5.87 4.61
N VAL A 125 -12.74 5.52 3.82
CA VAL A 125 -12.94 5.11 2.42
C VAL A 125 -12.56 3.67 2.11
N SER A 126 -11.89 2.97 3.03
CA SER A 126 -11.52 1.57 2.81
C SER A 126 -12.46 0.61 3.54
N ASN A 127 -12.40 -0.66 3.15
CA ASN A 127 -13.30 -1.70 3.66
C ASN A 127 -12.61 -2.71 4.57
N GLY A 128 -11.31 -2.59 4.76
CA GLY A 128 -10.52 -3.57 5.51
C GLY A 128 -9.84 -3.00 6.74
N GLY A 129 -8.68 -3.55 7.07
CA GLY A 129 -7.91 -3.15 8.22
C GLY A 129 -7.11 -1.88 7.99
N VAL A 130 -7.02 -1.03 9.01
CA VAL A 130 -6.21 0.20 8.99
C VAL A 130 -5.38 0.25 10.27
N GLY A 131 -4.07 0.22 10.12
CA GLY A 131 -3.12 0.37 11.22
C GLY A 131 -2.44 1.73 11.15
N HIS A 132 -2.47 2.48 12.26
CA HIS A 132 -1.81 3.77 12.37
C HIS A 132 -0.46 3.60 13.08
N TYR A 133 0.62 3.83 12.35
CA TYR A 133 2.00 3.81 12.87
C TYR A 133 2.57 5.23 12.82
N PRO A 134 3.63 5.52 13.59
CA PRO A 134 4.17 6.89 13.65
C PRO A 134 4.59 7.46 12.29
N SER A 135 5.15 6.62 11.40
CA SER A 135 5.72 7.09 10.13
C SER A 135 5.01 6.56 8.88
N PHE A 136 3.98 5.73 9.04
CA PHE A 136 3.24 5.15 7.91
C PHE A 136 1.88 4.64 8.35
N VAL A 137 1.08 4.27 7.36
CA VAL A 137 -0.23 3.63 7.57
C VAL A 137 -0.19 2.25 6.92
N HIS A 138 -0.67 1.25 7.65
CA HIS A 138 -0.93 -0.09 7.12
C HIS A 138 -2.38 -0.14 6.65
N LEU A 139 -2.58 -0.60 5.42
CA LEU A 139 -3.89 -0.83 4.82
C LEU A 139 -3.97 -2.27 4.34
N ASP A 140 -5.06 -2.98 4.66
CA ASP A 140 -5.26 -4.33 4.14
C ASP A 140 -6.71 -4.59 3.75
N SER A 141 -6.91 -5.67 2.97
CA SER A 141 -8.23 -6.10 2.53
C SER A 141 -8.79 -7.26 3.36
N GLY A 142 -8.28 -7.43 4.57
CA GLY A 142 -8.86 -8.36 5.56
C GLY A 142 -10.11 -7.78 6.22
N PRO A 143 -10.54 -8.38 7.34
CA PRO A 143 -11.71 -7.88 8.07
C PRO A 143 -11.55 -6.43 8.50
N LYS A 144 -12.65 -5.68 8.48
CA LYS A 144 -12.63 -4.28 8.89
C LYS A 144 -12.28 -4.18 10.37
N ARG A 145 -11.19 -3.47 10.64
CA ARG A 145 -10.69 -3.23 11.99
C ARG A 145 -9.70 -2.08 11.97
N MET A 146 -9.40 -1.53 13.13
CA MET A 146 -8.42 -0.46 13.23
C MET A 146 -7.56 -0.67 14.47
N TRP A 147 -6.31 -0.24 14.38
CA TRP A 147 -5.39 -0.25 15.53
C TRP A 147 -4.38 0.87 15.41
N ARG A 148 -3.68 1.10 16.51
CA ARG A 148 -2.66 2.13 16.62
C ARG A 148 -1.43 1.54 17.30
N SER A 149 -0.28 1.86 16.77
CA SER A 149 0.98 1.40 17.32
C SER A 149 1.88 2.56 17.77
#